data_caaef9d74541a23c6267e20fa5c11859
#
_entry.id   caaef9d74541a23c6267e20fa5c11859
#
_cell.length_a   1.000
_cell.length_b   1.000
_cell.length_c   1.000
_cell.angle_alpha   90.00
_cell.angle_beta   90.00
_cell.angle_gamma   90.00
#
_symmetry.space_group_name_H-M   'P 1'
#
loop_
_entity.id
_entity.type
_entity.pdbx_description
1 polymer ?
#
loop_
_entity_poly.entity_id
_entity_poly.type
_entity_poly.pdbx_seq_one_letter_code
_entity_poly.pdbx_strand_id
1 'polypeptide(L)'
;MNALEVERRARAIVESGATIAREPPAPRSEDAEEMPWDLAALHAVADGIELADRTRILGREMSVKATTWLVNEKSLDWDADLLVLGERDDVVIVHDRDRASKRAGGGVLEAPTDALSSFRRVALDVLSYLERRAGIAGEPASAPERDAREAGERGDAEALAAAIDRGFYPGATRELAHAALRLGALRAVKGDHDGALAAFTRSAEARAAAVPRGAEAAEIRATWRAAAVAAEKAGSPSIAEACRARAAR
;
A
#
# COMPACT_ATOMS: atom_id res chain seq x y z
N MET A 1 -17.21 2.94 0.08
CA MET A 1 -17.23 3.50 1.44
C MET A 1 -18.13 4.73 1.43
N ASN A 2 -18.96 4.94 2.46
CA ASN A 2 -19.89 6.07 2.55
C ASN A 2 -19.13 7.31 3.07
N ALA A 3 -19.44 8.52 2.58
CA ALA A 3 -18.78 9.77 2.98
C ALA A 3 -18.85 10.03 4.51
N LEU A 4 -19.97 9.69 5.13
CA LEU A 4 -20.12 9.78 6.60
C LEU A 4 -19.16 8.85 7.36
N GLU A 5 -18.90 7.68 6.84
CA GLU A 5 -17.95 6.74 7.44
C GLU A 5 -16.51 7.27 7.34
N VAL A 6 -16.16 7.83 6.19
CA VAL A 6 -14.84 8.45 5.97
C VAL A 6 -14.62 9.61 6.95
N GLU A 7 -15.59 10.50 7.08
CA GLU A 7 -15.52 11.62 8.02
C GLU A 7 -15.43 11.15 9.48
N ARG A 8 -16.19 10.13 9.86
CA ARG A 8 -16.15 9.53 11.19
C ARG A 8 -14.75 8.99 11.51
N ARG A 9 -14.12 8.29 10.57
CA ARG A 9 -12.74 7.78 10.72
C ARG A 9 -11.73 8.91 10.89
N ALA A 10 -11.82 9.94 10.04
CA ALA A 10 -10.95 11.12 10.15
C ALA A 10 -11.08 11.79 11.52
N ARG A 11 -12.32 12.01 12.01
CA ARG A 11 -12.57 12.55 13.36
C ARG A 11 -11.99 11.67 14.46
N ALA A 12 -12.18 10.36 14.38
CA ALA A 12 -11.65 9.43 15.39
C ALA A 12 -10.12 9.51 15.50
N ILE A 13 -9.41 9.70 14.38
CA ILE A 13 -7.96 9.90 14.36
C ILE A 13 -7.62 11.23 15.07
N VAL A 14 -8.23 12.33 14.65
CA VAL A 14 -7.93 13.67 15.15
C VAL A 14 -8.28 13.84 16.64
N GLU A 15 -9.31 13.16 17.11
CA GLU A 15 -9.77 13.20 18.50
C GLU A 15 -9.14 12.11 19.39
N SER A 16 -8.31 11.25 18.80
CA SER A 16 -7.62 10.21 19.56
C SER A 16 -6.60 10.77 20.54
N GLY A 17 -6.37 10.07 21.63
CA GLY A 17 -5.31 10.41 22.58
C GLY A 17 -3.88 10.29 22.00
N ALA A 18 -3.74 9.72 20.80
CA ALA A 18 -2.47 9.65 20.09
C ALA A 18 -2.17 10.92 19.27
N THR A 19 -3.16 11.76 18.97
CA THR A 19 -2.94 13.03 18.28
C THR A 19 -2.49 14.09 19.29
N ILE A 20 -1.23 14.51 19.19
CA ILE A 20 -0.60 15.47 20.12
C ILE A 20 -0.65 16.91 19.61
N ALA A 21 -0.76 17.10 18.28
CA ALA A 21 -0.95 18.41 17.67
C ALA A 21 -1.85 18.31 16.44
N ARG A 22 -2.60 19.39 16.18
CA ARG A 22 -3.46 19.50 14.99
C ARG A 22 -3.61 20.96 14.57
N GLU A 23 -3.73 21.16 13.27
CA GLU A 23 -4.06 22.47 12.69
C GLU A 23 -5.58 22.61 12.48
N PRO A 24 -6.12 23.84 12.41
CA PRO A 24 -7.53 24.04 12.07
C PRO A 24 -7.88 23.40 10.72
N PRO A 25 -9.16 23.02 10.51
CA PRO A 25 -9.58 22.46 9.23
C PRO A 25 -9.25 23.38 8.06
N ALA A 26 -8.83 22.80 6.94
CA ALA A 26 -8.60 23.55 5.73
C ALA A 26 -9.89 24.21 5.23
N PRO A 27 -9.85 25.46 4.74
CA PRO A 27 -10.99 26.06 4.06
C PRO A 27 -11.34 25.22 2.82
N ARG A 28 -12.62 25.13 2.51
CA ARG A 28 -13.07 24.50 1.26
C ARG A 28 -12.50 25.28 0.07
N SER A 29 -11.71 24.61 -0.74
CA SER A 29 -11.11 25.17 -1.95
C SER A 29 -11.65 24.41 -3.17
N GLU A 30 -11.76 25.11 -4.30
CA GLU A 30 -12.12 24.50 -5.59
C GLU A 30 -11.07 23.47 -6.03
N ASP A 31 -9.81 23.64 -5.62
CA ASP A 31 -8.71 22.69 -5.88
C ASP A 31 -8.80 21.39 -5.06
N ALA A 32 -9.82 21.25 -4.22
CA ALA A 32 -10.05 20.03 -3.44
C ALA A 32 -10.36 18.80 -4.32
N GLU A 33 -10.76 19.00 -5.57
CA GLU A 33 -11.08 17.91 -6.51
C GLU A 33 -9.85 17.10 -6.94
N GLU A 34 -8.65 17.67 -6.85
CA GLU A 34 -7.40 16.97 -7.18
C GLU A 34 -6.79 16.17 -6.02
N MET A 35 -7.34 16.31 -4.81
CA MET A 35 -6.81 15.64 -3.64
C MET A 35 -7.45 14.28 -3.44
N PRO A 36 -6.66 13.25 -3.04
CA PRO A 36 -7.23 11.95 -2.66
C PRO A 36 -8.35 12.11 -1.64
N TRP A 37 -9.45 11.40 -1.82
CA TRP A 37 -10.68 11.55 -1.04
C TRP A 37 -10.48 11.34 0.47
N ASP A 38 -9.59 10.42 0.86
CA ASP A 38 -9.25 10.09 2.23
C ASP A 38 -8.41 11.21 2.89
N LEU A 39 -7.47 11.79 2.14
CA LEU A 39 -6.70 12.95 2.57
C LEU A 39 -7.58 14.22 2.64
N ALA A 40 -8.46 14.41 1.67
CA ALA A 40 -9.43 15.50 1.68
C ALA A 40 -10.35 15.43 2.91
N ALA A 41 -10.78 14.24 3.28
CA ALA A 41 -11.58 14.02 4.48
C ALA A 41 -10.80 14.33 5.77
N LEU A 42 -9.53 13.99 5.84
CA LEU A 42 -8.66 14.35 6.96
C LEU A 42 -8.54 15.87 7.08
N HIS A 43 -8.18 16.55 5.97
CA HIS A 43 -8.01 18.01 5.95
C HIS A 43 -9.30 18.77 6.23
N ALA A 44 -10.47 18.17 5.97
CA ALA A 44 -11.77 18.75 6.37
C ALA A 44 -11.99 18.73 7.89
N VAL A 45 -11.27 17.90 8.62
CA VAL A 45 -11.32 17.81 10.09
C VAL A 45 -10.13 18.52 10.73
N ALA A 46 -8.94 18.35 10.18
CA ALA A 46 -7.70 19.00 10.62
C ALA A 46 -6.73 19.13 9.44
N ASP A 47 -6.23 20.35 9.17
CA ASP A 47 -5.31 20.63 8.05
C ASP A 47 -3.84 20.36 8.42
N GLY A 48 -3.59 19.29 9.10
CA GLY A 48 -2.31 18.80 9.55
C GLY A 48 -2.45 18.20 10.94
N ILE A 49 -1.76 17.12 11.18
CA ILE A 49 -1.77 16.42 12.47
C ILE A 49 -0.38 15.90 12.81
N GLU A 50 -0.09 15.79 14.09
CA GLU A 50 1.07 15.09 14.60
C GLU A 50 0.63 14.05 15.63
N LEU A 51 1.13 12.82 15.47
CA LEU A 51 0.86 11.70 16.37
C LEU A 51 2.00 11.53 17.38
N ALA A 52 1.71 10.85 18.48
CA ALA A 52 2.66 10.57 19.55
C ALA A 52 3.88 9.74 19.10
N ASP A 53 3.77 8.97 18.01
CA ASP A 53 4.87 8.23 17.40
C ASP A 53 5.73 9.09 16.44
N ARG A 54 5.55 10.43 16.48
CA ARG A 54 6.19 11.43 15.61
C ARG A 54 5.76 11.37 14.14
N THR A 55 4.71 10.63 13.81
CA THR A 55 4.11 10.73 12.49
C THR A 55 3.48 12.10 12.34
N ARG A 56 3.96 12.88 11.39
CA ARG A 56 3.44 14.21 11.06
C ARG A 56 2.85 14.19 9.66
N ILE A 57 1.58 14.51 9.55
CA ILE A 57 0.90 14.75 8.28
C ILE A 57 0.82 16.25 8.07
N LEU A 58 1.30 16.69 6.92
CA LEU A 58 1.32 18.11 6.53
C LEU A 58 -0.10 18.59 6.19
N GLY A 59 -0.33 19.86 6.44
CA GLY A 59 -1.51 20.54 5.90
C GLY A 59 -1.45 20.62 4.36
N ARG A 60 -2.59 20.87 3.74
CA ARG A 60 -2.76 20.87 2.27
C ARG A 60 -1.71 21.70 1.56
N GLU A 61 -1.55 22.96 1.97
CA GLU A 61 -0.62 23.87 1.33
C GLU A 61 0.84 23.39 1.42
N MET A 62 1.23 22.89 2.60
CA MET A 62 2.58 22.39 2.82
C MET A 62 2.85 21.09 2.06
N SER A 63 1.86 20.21 1.96
CA SER A 63 1.93 18.97 1.17
C SER A 63 2.18 19.29 -0.32
N VAL A 64 1.43 20.24 -0.88
CA VAL A 64 1.61 20.69 -2.27
C VAL A 64 2.96 21.36 -2.47
N LYS A 65 3.37 22.26 -1.56
CA LYS A 65 4.68 22.92 -1.64
C LYS A 65 5.84 21.94 -1.58
N ALA A 66 5.80 20.98 -0.66
CA ALA A 66 6.82 19.95 -0.51
C ALA A 66 6.92 19.09 -1.78
N THR A 67 5.77 18.68 -2.33
CA THR A 67 5.73 17.91 -3.59
C THR A 67 6.31 18.73 -4.75
N THR A 68 5.89 19.99 -4.91
CA THR A 68 6.37 20.87 -5.97
C THR A 68 7.88 21.09 -5.89
N TRP A 69 8.40 21.25 -4.68
CA TRP A 69 9.83 21.40 -4.48
C TRP A 69 10.59 20.14 -4.92
N LEU A 70 10.13 18.93 -4.53
CA LEU A 70 10.77 17.67 -4.93
C LEU A 70 10.71 17.41 -6.44
N VAL A 71 9.57 17.73 -7.08
CA VAL A 71 9.42 17.62 -8.56
C VAL A 71 10.40 18.55 -9.29
N ASN A 72 10.65 19.75 -8.77
CA ASN A 72 11.54 20.72 -9.37
C ASN A 72 13.01 20.49 -9.04
N GLU A 73 13.33 19.67 -8.04
CA GLU A 73 14.70 19.35 -7.66
C GLU A 73 15.28 18.30 -8.64
N LYS A 74 16.04 18.80 -9.62
CA LYS A 74 16.58 17.99 -10.73
C LYS A 74 17.53 16.87 -10.31
N SER A 75 18.07 16.94 -9.09
CA SER A 75 18.95 15.91 -8.54
C SER A 75 18.17 14.67 -8.03
N LEU A 76 16.86 14.84 -7.82
CA LEU A 76 15.96 13.80 -7.32
C LEU A 76 15.06 13.37 -8.48
N ASP A 77 15.19 12.23 -9.01
CA ASP A 77 14.26 11.66 -10.03
C ASP A 77 12.90 11.36 -9.36
N TRP A 78 12.19 12.47 -8.99
CA TRP A 78 10.92 12.40 -8.25
C TRP A 78 9.75 12.16 -9.20
N ASP A 79 8.95 11.17 -8.90
CA ASP A 79 7.72 10.88 -9.64
C ASP A 79 6.64 11.94 -9.30
N ALA A 80 6.17 12.66 -10.33
CA ALA A 80 5.16 13.71 -10.18
C ALA A 80 3.80 13.19 -9.67
N ASP A 81 3.55 11.88 -9.78
CA ASP A 81 2.34 11.25 -9.26
C ASP A 81 2.40 10.99 -7.75
N LEU A 82 3.55 11.18 -7.12
CA LEU A 82 3.70 11.05 -5.67
C LEU A 82 3.44 12.38 -4.97
N LEU A 83 2.41 12.41 -4.13
CA LEU A 83 2.09 13.54 -3.27
C LEU A 83 2.74 13.34 -1.88
N VAL A 84 3.55 14.29 -1.42
CA VAL A 84 4.10 14.25 -0.07
C VAL A 84 2.97 14.44 0.94
N LEU A 85 2.77 13.46 1.80
CA LEU A 85 1.81 13.53 2.91
C LEU A 85 2.45 14.10 4.18
N GLY A 86 3.71 13.73 4.42
CA GLY A 86 4.37 14.06 5.67
C GLY A 86 5.66 13.30 5.90
N GLU A 87 6.00 13.18 7.17
CA GLU A 87 7.25 12.58 7.62
C GLU A 87 7.08 11.85 8.96
N ARG A 88 8.00 10.98 9.27
CA ARG A 88 8.15 10.35 10.58
C ARG A 88 9.61 10.01 10.79
N ASP A 89 10.28 10.69 11.71
CA ASP A 89 11.73 10.61 11.90
C ASP A 89 12.47 10.78 10.55
N ASP A 90 13.23 9.78 10.12
CA ASP A 90 13.97 9.77 8.85
C ASP A 90 13.18 9.15 7.68
N VAL A 91 11.84 9.15 7.74
CA VAL A 91 10.97 8.53 6.73
C VAL A 91 10.05 9.58 6.12
N VAL A 92 10.05 9.67 4.80
CA VAL A 92 9.07 10.44 4.03
C VAL A 92 7.84 9.57 3.76
N ILE A 93 6.68 10.15 3.96
CA ILE A 93 5.36 9.53 3.74
C ILE A 93 4.74 10.18 2.51
N VAL A 94 4.34 9.39 1.53
CA VAL A 94 3.75 9.88 0.29
C VAL A 94 2.47 9.12 -0.07
N HIS A 95 1.64 9.75 -0.89
CA HIS A 95 0.46 9.18 -1.50
C HIS A 95 0.69 8.95 -3.00
N ASP A 96 0.41 7.76 -3.50
CA ASP A 96 0.47 7.41 -4.92
C ASP A 96 -0.83 7.87 -5.62
N ARG A 97 -0.81 9.05 -6.27
CA ARG A 97 -1.97 9.67 -6.92
C ARG A 97 -2.41 8.99 -8.21
N ASP A 98 -1.47 8.50 -9.02
CA ASP A 98 -1.80 7.92 -10.33
C ASP A 98 -2.78 6.75 -10.20
N ARG A 99 -2.62 5.99 -9.17
CA ARG A 99 -3.49 4.85 -8.89
C ARG A 99 -4.77 5.22 -8.15
N ALA A 100 -4.78 6.32 -7.41
CA ALA A 100 -5.97 6.84 -6.75
C ALA A 100 -7.02 7.32 -7.75
N SER A 101 -6.59 7.98 -8.82
CA SER A 101 -7.49 8.53 -9.84
C SER A 101 -8.22 7.45 -10.65
N LYS A 102 -7.64 6.26 -10.75
CA LYS A 102 -8.18 5.17 -11.59
C LYS A 102 -8.87 4.06 -10.81
N ARG A 103 -8.67 3.95 -9.49
CA ARG A 103 -9.19 2.84 -8.67
C ARG A 103 -9.26 3.24 -7.19
N ALA A 104 -10.41 3.28 -6.63
CA ALA A 104 -10.72 3.67 -5.25
C ALA A 104 -9.59 3.44 -4.23
N GLY A 105 -8.97 4.53 -3.76
CA GLY A 105 -7.98 4.55 -2.70
C GLY A 105 -6.54 4.41 -3.21
N GLY A 106 -5.82 5.52 -3.33
CA GLY A 106 -4.38 5.52 -3.54
C GLY A 106 -3.63 5.06 -2.31
N GLY A 107 -2.57 4.29 -2.50
CA GLY A 107 -1.81 3.75 -1.39
C GLY A 107 -0.89 4.75 -0.74
N VAL A 108 -0.64 4.57 0.53
CA VAL A 108 0.40 5.29 1.26
C VAL A 108 1.71 4.52 1.13
N LEU A 109 2.76 5.23 0.76
CA LEU A 109 4.11 4.69 0.64
C LEU A 109 5.02 5.37 1.67
N GLU A 110 6.04 4.65 2.12
CA GLU A 110 7.13 5.17 2.95
C GLU A 110 8.47 4.94 2.25
N ALA A 111 9.39 5.90 2.38
CA ALA A 111 10.79 5.73 2.00
C ALA A 111 11.69 6.44 3.02
N PRO A 112 12.90 5.90 3.33
CA PRO A 112 13.90 6.63 4.06
C PRO A 112 14.30 7.92 3.32
N THR A 113 14.57 9.00 4.05
CA THR A 113 14.96 10.30 3.46
C THR A 113 16.26 10.24 2.66
N ASP A 114 17.14 9.31 2.99
CA ASP A 114 18.41 9.04 2.29
C ASP A 114 18.25 8.08 1.10
N ALA A 115 17.05 7.50 0.89
CA ALA A 115 16.76 6.53 -0.15
C ALA A 115 15.37 6.74 -0.77
N LEU A 116 15.08 7.97 -1.24
CA LEU A 116 13.78 8.39 -1.80
C LEU A 116 13.34 7.62 -3.05
N SER A 117 14.16 6.73 -3.58
CA SER A 117 13.82 5.82 -4.67
C SER A 117 13.34 4.44 -4.21
N SER A 118 13.30 4.18 -2.89
CA SER A 118 12.97 2.88 -2.30
C SER A 118 11.61 2.88 -1.59
N PHE A 119 10.59 3.41 -2.24
CA PHE A 119 9.25 3.47 -1.67
C PHE A 119 8.66 2.08 -1.41
N ARG A 120 8.03 1.95 -0.24
CA ARG A 120 7.28 0.75 0.16
C ARG A 120 5.84 1.13 0.44
N ARG A 121 4.90 0.39 -0.13
CA ARG A 121 3.50 0.55 0.24
C ARG A 121 3.27 0.02 1.64
N VAL A 122 2.71 0.88 2.50
CA VAL A 122 2.46 0.59 3.92
C VAL A 122 0.96 0.60 4.27
N ALA A 123 0.13 1.25 3.44
CA ALA A 123 -1.32 1.23 3.63
C ALA A 123 -2.05 1.41 2.29
N LEU A 124 -3.33 1.07 2.27
CA LEU A 124 -4.21 1.22 1.09
C LEU A 124 -4.78 2.64 0.99
N ASP A 125 -4.92 3.32 2.12
CA ASP A 125 -5.43 4.68 2.23
C ASP A 125 -4.81 5.40 3.45
N VAL A 126 -4.91 6.73 3.47
CA VAL A 126 -4.32 7.58 4.51
C VAL A 126 -4.98 7.33 5.88
N LEU A 127 -6.29 7.13 5.90
CA LEU A 127 -6.98 6.90 7.17
C LEU A 127 -6.57 5.58 7.80
N SER A 128 -6.49 4.50 7.03
CA SER A 128 -6.00 3.20 7.51
C SER A 128 -4.54 3.26 7.99
N TYR A 129 -3.71 4.06 7.33
CA TYR A 129 -2.35 4.32 7.79
C TYR A 129 -2.35 4.98 9.17
N LEU A 130 -3.10 6.07 9.32
CA LEU A 130 -3.15 6.86 10.55
C LEU A 130 -3.84 6.13 11.70
N GLU A 131 -4.90 5.39 11.44
CA GLU A 131 -5.57 4.56 12.47
C GLU A 131 -4.59 3.57 13.10
N ARG A 132 -3.75 2.93 12.28
CA ARG A 132 -2.69 2.05 12.79
C ARG A 132 -1.66 2.80 13.61
N ARG A 133 -1.23 3.98 13.16
CA ARG A 133 -0.26 4.81 13.88
C ARG A 133 -0.80 5.35 15.18
N ALA A 134 -2.07 5.74 15.20
CA ALA A 134 -2.74 6.23 16.39
C ALA A 134 -3.08 5.12 17.39
N GLY A 135 -2.88 3.85 17.06
CA GLY A 135 -3.31 2.73 17.91
C GLY A 135 -4.82 2.72 18.16
N ILE A 136 -5.58 3.43 17.32
CA ILE A 136 -7.02 3.39 17.39
C ILE A 136 -7.41 1.97 17.01
N ALA A 137 -8.15 1.30 17.88
CA ALA A 137 -8.87 0.08 17.55
C ALA A 137 -10.07 0.40 16.64
N GLY A 138 -9.79 1.03 15.51
CA GLY A 138 -10.51 0.88 14.29
C GLY A 138 -10.12 -0.50 13.79
N GLU A 139 -10.92 -1.17 13.02
CA GLU A 139 -10.60 -2.54 12.61
C GLU A 139 -9.10 -2.69 12.29
N PRO A 140 -8.39 -3.60 12.99
CA PRO A 140 -6.94 -3.71 12.89
C PRO A 140 -6.58 -3.93 11.43
N ALA A 141 -5.38 -3.47 11.06
CA ALA A 141 -4.74 -3.65 9.77
C ALA A 141 -5.53 -4.59 8.88
N SER A 142 -6.32 -4.10 8.01
CA SER A 142 -7.55 -4.64 7.41
C SER A 142 -7.87 -6.07 7.87
N ALA A 143 -9.06 -6.36 8.35
CA ALA A 143 -9.43 -7.72 8.72
C ALA A 143 -8.80 -8.78 7.78
N PRO A 144 -8.68 -8.52 6.45
CA PRO A 144 -7.95 -9.38 5.53
C PRO A 144 -6.47 -9.64 5.85
N GLU A 145 -5.70 -8.65 6.31
CA GLU A 145 -4.26 -8.88 6.62
C GLU A 145 -4.08 -9.74 7.87
N ARG A 146 -4.88 -9.47 8.89
CA ARG A 146 -4.88 -10.28 10.11
C ARG A 146 -5.35 -11.69 9.80
N ASP A 147 -6.48 -11.82 9.10
CA ASP A 147 -7.05 -13.12 8.74
C ASP A 147 -6.09 -13.90 7.84
N ALA A 148 -5.40 -13.23 6.89
CA ALA A 148 -4.39 -13.85 6.04
C ALA A 148 -3.17 -14.32 6.84
N ARG A 149 -2.72 -13.55 7.84
CA ARG A 149 -1.63 -13.96 8.73
C ARG A 149 -2.00 -15.20 9.51
N GLU A 150 -3.16 -15.17 10.19
CA GLU A 150 -3.64 -16.29 10.99
C GLU A 150 -3.90 -17.57 10.17
N ALA A 151 -4.55 -17.41 9.00
CA ALA A 151 -4.75 -18.52 8.07
C ALA A 151 -3.42 -19.09 7.55
N GLY A 152 -2.47 -18.20 7.25
CA GLY A 152 -1.13 -18.58 6.86
C GLY A 152 -0.40 -19.38 7.95
N GLU A 153 -0.46 -18.96 9.21
CA GLU A 153 0.15 -19.65 10.35
C GLU A 153 -0.42 -21.08 10.52
N ARG A 154 -1.73 -21.22 10.31
CA ARG A 154 -2.41 -22.54 10.36
C ARG A 154 -2.19 -23.39 9.10
N GLY A 155 -1.60 -22.84 8.02
CA GLY A 155 -1.50 -23.53 6.73
C GLY A 155 -2.85 -23.74 6.02
N ASP A 156 -3.87 -22.96 6.39
CA ASP A 156 -5.21 -23.05 5.83
C ASP A 156 -5.27 -22.25 4.51
N ALA A 157 -5.10 -22.97 3.39
CA ALA A 157 -5.06 -22.35 2.07
C ALA A 157 -6.40 -21.73 1.63
N GLU A 158 -7.54 -22.26 2.09
CA GLU A 158 -8.86 -21.73 1.72
C GLU A 158 -9.17 -20.44 2.47
N ALA A 159 -8.96 -20.42 3.79
CA ALA A 159 -9.10 -19.21 4.59
C ALA A 159 -8.10 -18.13 4.14
N LEU A 160 -6.87 -18.51 3.80
CA LEU A 160 -5.85 -17.61 3.28
C LEU A 160 -6.26 -17.01 1.93
N ALA A 161 -6.80 -17.82 1.01
CA ALA A 161 -7.33 -17.34 -0.27
C ALA A 161 -8.49 -16.35 -0.06
N ALA A 162 -9.45 -16.70 0.79
CA ALA A 162 -10.60 -15.84 1.09
C ALA A 162 -10.17 -14.49 1.72
N ALA A 163 -9.18 -14.50 2.60
CA ALA A 163 -8.63 -13.27 3.18
C ALA A 163 -7.93 -12.41 2.13
N ILE A 164 -7.13 -13.02 1.25
CA ILE A 164 -6.46 -12.33 0.15
C ILE A 164 -7.48 -11.74 -0.83
N ASP A 165 -8.53 -12.49 -1.21
CA ASP A 165 -9.54 -12.02 -2.15
C ASP A 165 -10.33 -10.83 -1.61
N ARG A 166 -10.56 -10.74 -0.29
CA ARG A 166 -11.20 -9.58 0.35
C ARG A 166 -10.32 -8.33 0.37
N GLY A 167 -9.00 -8.49 0.48
CA GLY A 167 -8.07 -7.39 0.67
C GLY A 167 -7.17 -7.09 -0.52
N PHE A 168 -7.18 -7.94 -1.56
CA PHE A 168 -6.26 -7.82 -2.68
C PHE A 168 -6.84 -6.93 -3.78
N TYR A 169 -6.59 -5.64 -3.67
CA TYR A 169 -6.84 -4.68 -4.73
C TYR A 169 -5.54 -4.37 -5.50
N PRO A 170 -5.62 -3.78 -6.69
CA PRO A 170 -4.44 -3.18 -7.31
C PRO A 170 -3.79 -2.23 -6.30
N GLY A 171 -2.62 -2.60 -5.82
CA GLY A 171 -1.95 -1.91 -4.73
C GLY A 171 -2.09 -2.58 -3.37
N ALA A 172 -2.34 -3.87 -3.34
CA ALA A 172 -2.32 -4.65 -2.11
C ALA A 172 -1.10 -4.33 -1.24
N THR A 173 -1.29 -4.34 0.08
CA THR A 173 -0.21 -4.14 1.03
C THR A 173 0.87 -5.21 0.85
N ARG A 174 2.07 -4.93 1.36
CA ARG A 174 3.17 -5.89 1.33
C ARG A 174 2.80 -7.20 2.03
N GLU A 175 2.06 -7.10 3.13
CA GLU A 175 1.57 -8.25 3.90
C GLU A 175 0.68 -9.17 3.05
N LEU A 176 -0.28 -8.60 2.32
CA LEU A 176 -1.13 -9.38 1.42
C LEU A 176 -0.37 -9.95 0.23
N ALA A 177 0.62 -9.23 -0.30
CA ALA A 177 1.48 -9.75 -1.34
C ALA A 177 2.32 -10.94 -0.86
N HIS A 178 2.85 -10.90 0.36
CA HIS A 178 3.53 -12.04 0.98
C HIS A 178 2.55 -13.18 1.32
N ALA A 179 1.33 -12.87 1.75
CA ALA A 179 0.28 -13.86 1.96
C ALA A 179 -0.05 -14.61 0.66
N ALA A 180 -0.13 -13.90 -0.47
CA ALA A 180 -0.33 -14.50 -1.79
C ALA A 180 0.85 -15.40 -2.20
N LEU A 181 2.11 -15.01 -1.90
CA LEU A 181 3.28 -15.88 -2.12
C LEU A 181 3.15 -17.19 -1.32
N ARG A 182 2.76 -17.09 -0.05
CA ARG A 182 2.56 -18.26 0.82
C ARG A 182 1.42 -19.15 0.33
N LEU A 183 0.31 -18.56 -0.12
CA LEU A 183 -0.80 -19.30 -0.72
C LEU A 183 -0.34 -20.10 -1.95
N GLY A 184 0.46 -19.48 -2.82
CA GLY A 184 1.03 -20.14 -3.99
C GLY A 184 1.88 -21.37 -3.60
N ALA A 185 2.70 -21.25 -2.58
CA ALA A 185 3.49 -22.37 -2.06
C ALA A 185 2.62 -23.50 -1.50
N LEU A 186 1.59 -23.17 -0.68
CA LEU A 186 0.66 -24.15 -0.12
C LEU A 186 -0.11 -24.91 -1.23
N ARG A 187 -0.59 -24.21 -2.24
CA ARG A 187 -1.31 -24.80 -3.37
C ARG A 187 -0.39 -25.67 -4.23
N ALA A 188 0.83 -25.22 -4.48
CA ALA A 188 1.81 -26.00 -5.24
C ALA A 188 2.13 -27.35 -4.56
N VAL A 189 2.27 -27.37 -3.24
CA VAL A 189 2.48 -28.59 -2.45
C VAL A 189 1.27 -29.54 -2.54
N LYS A 190 0.05 -28.98 -2.61
CA LYS A 190 -1.19 -29.76 -2.76
C LYS A 190 -1.47 -30.22 -4.20
N GLY A 191 -0.63 -29.82 -5.18
CA GLY A 191 -0.82 -30.13 -6.60
C GLY A 191 -1.82 -29.23 -7.32
N ASP A 192 -2.37 -28.22 -6.67
CA ASP A 192 -3.20 -27.17 -7.29
C ASP A 192 -2.30 -26.17 -8.02
N HIS A 193 -1.85 -26.55 -9.23
CA HIS A 193 -0.88 -25.78 -9.98
C HIS A 193 -1.48 -24.51 -10.59
N ASP A 194 -2.76 -24.52 -10.99
CA ASP A 194 -3.47 -23.34 -11.50
C ASP A 194 -3.67 -22.30 -10.39
N GLY A 195 -4.10 -22.74 -9.23
CA GLY A 195 -4.23 -21.88 -8.07
C GLY A 195 -2.90 -21.34 -7.56
N ALA A 196 -1.83 -22.15 -7.63
CA ALA A 196 -0.48 -21.70 -7.29
C ALA A 196 0.02 -20.63 -8.25
N LEU A 197 -0.17 -20.83 -9.57
CA LEU A 197 0.16 -19.85 -10.60
C LEU A 197 -0.54 -18.52 -10.36
N ALA A 198 -1.86 -18.55 -10.12
CA ALA A 198 -2.64 -17.34 -9.86
C ALA A 198 -2.12 -16.58 -8.62
N ALA A 199 -1.80 -17.29 -7.54
CA ALA A 199 -1.32 -16.70 -6.30
C ALA A 199 0.10 -16.12 -6.45
N PHE A 200 1.02 -16.80 -7.11
CA PHE A 200 2.37 -16.30 -7.39
C PHE A 200 2.34 -15.06 -8.30
N THR A 201 1.51 -15.07 -9.34
CA THR A 201 1.34 -13.94 -10.25
C THR A 201 0.83 -12.71 -9.48
N ARG A 202 -0.22 -12.86 -8.67
CA ARG A 202 -0.72 -11.79 -7.81
C ARG A 202 0.37 -11.21 -6.89
N SER A 203 1.12 -12.09 -6.22
CA SER A 203 2.21 -11.66 -5.33
C SER A 203 3.27 -10.86 -6.08
N ALA A 204 3.74 -11.37 -7.21
CA ALA A 204 4.79 -10.74 -7.98
C ALA A 204 4.35 -9.39 -8.58
N GLU A 205 3.12 -9.30 -9.11
CA GLU A 205 2.57 -8.07 -9.67
C GLU A 205 2.36 -6.98 -8.60
N ALA A 206 1.82 -7.35 -7.44
CA ALA A 206 1.63 -6.41 -6.35
C ALA A 206 2.96 -5.85 -5.82
N ARG A 207 3.99 -6.68 -5.74
CA ARG A 207 5.31 -6.28 -5.27
C ARG A 207 6.08 -5.49 -6.32
N ALA A 208 5.99 -5.88 -7.59
CA ALA A 208 6.62 -5.17 -8.71
C ALA A 208 6.04 -3.76 -8.89
N ALA A 209 4.80 -3.56 -8.49
CA ALA A 209 4.15 -2.24 -8.53
C ALA A 209 4.81 -1.18 -7.62
N ALA A 210 5.66 -1.58 -6.67
CA ALA A 210 6.35 -0.71 -5.73
C ALA A 210 7.79 -0.33 -6.16
N VAL A 211 8.13 -0.45 -7.44
CA VAL A 211 9.48 -0.17 -7.99
C VAL A 211 10.60 -0.78 -7.13
N PRO A 212 10.65 -2.10 -7.02
CA PRO A 212 11.56 -2.78 -6.08
C PRO A 212 13.01 -2.69 -6.54
N ARG A 213 13.94 -2.54 -5.60
CA ARG A 213 15.39 -2.56 -5.84
C ARG A 213 16.08 -3.58 -4.93
N GLY A 214 17.28 -4.01 -5.33
CA GLY A 214 18.12 -4.88 -4.49
C GLY A 214 17.48 -6.23 -4.16
N ALA A 215 17.45 -6.58 -2.89
CA ALA A 215 16.96 -7.87 -2.41
C ALA A 215 15.48 -8.13 -2.78
N GLU A 216 14.63 -7.09 -2.72
CA GLU A 216 13.22 -7.22 -3.06
C GLU A 216 13.01 -7.54 -4.54
N ALA A 217 13.78 -6.91 -5.44
CA ALA A 217 13.77 -7.25 -6.86
C ALA A 217 14.19 -8.71 -7.11
N ALA A 218 15.17 -9.22 -6.36
CA ALA A 218 15.59 -10.62 -6.44
C ALA A 218 14.48 -11.58 -5.98
N GLU A 219 13.76 -11.24 -4.91
CA GLU A 219 12.62 -12.03 -4.43
C GLU A 219 11.45 -12.03 -5.42
N ILE A 220 11.17 -10.89 -6.07
CA ILE A 220 10.13 -10.82 -7.11
C ILE A 220 10.51 -11.68 -8.31
N ARG A 221 11.77 -11.61 -8.75
CA ARG A 221 12.25 -12.52 -9.80
C ARG A 221 12.12 -14.00 -9.41
N ALA A 222 12.41 -14.34 -8.15
CA ALA A 222 12.21 -15.70 -7.64
C ALA A 222 10.73 -16.09 -7.65
N THR A 223 9.82 -15.17 -7.30
CA THR A 223 8.37 -15.39 -7.35
C THR A 223 7.89 -15.62 -8.79
N TRP A 224 8.40 -14.87 -9.77
CA TRP A 224 8.10 -15.10 -11.19
C TRP A 224 8.62 -16.45 -11.68
N ARG A 225 9.77 -16.91 -11.21
CA ARG A 225 10.26 -18.28 -11.52
C ARG A 225 9.36 -19.36 -10.94
N ALA A 226 8.88 -19.17 -9.70
CA ALA A 226 7.90 -20.09 -9.11
C ALA A 226 6.58 -20.13 -9.89
N ALA A 227 6.10 -18.97 -10.35
CA ALA A 227 4.93 -18.89 -11.23
C ALA A 227 5.17 -19.63 -12.56
N ALA A 228 6.35 -19.52 -13.15
CA ALA A 228 6.68 -20.26 -14.39
C ALA A 228 6.65 -21.77 -14.18
N VAL A 229 7.20 -22.27 -13.07
CA VAL A 229 7.15 -23.71 -12.73
C VAL A 229 5.72 -24.18 -12.50
N ALA A 230 4.88 -23.37 -11.82
CA ALA A 230 3.48 -23.70 -11.62
C ALA A 230 2.72 -23.74 -12.97
N ALA A 231 2.98 -22.80 -13.87
CA ALA A 231 2.38 -22.77 -15.20
C ALA A 231 2.77 -23.98 -16.06
N GLU A 232 4.02 -24.43 -15.99
CA GLU A 232 4.45 -25.67 -16.68
C GLU A 232 3.68 -26.89 -16.16
N LYS A 233 3.58 -27.03 -14.85
CA LYS A 233 2.87 -28.14 -14.22
C LYS A 233 1.35 -28.08 -14.48
N ALA A 234 0.80 -26.90 -14.68
CA ALA A 234 -0.58 -26.67 -15.11
C ALA A 234 -0.80 -26.89 -16.62
N GLY A 235 0.23 -27.26 -17.38
CA GLY A 235 0.11 -27.48 -18.83
C GLY A 235 -0.01 -26.19 -19.66
N SER A 236 0.47 -25.06 -19.14
CA SER A 236 0.37 -23.74 -19.78
C SER A 236 1.75 -23.19 -20.19
N PRO A 237 2.43 -23.74 -21.22
CA PRO A 237 3.82 -23.40 -21.55
C PRO A 237 3.99 -21.93 -22.00
N SER A 238 3.02 -21.35 -22.67
CA SER A 238 3.06 -19.94 -23.08
C SER A 238 3.06 -18.97 -21.88
N ILE A 239 2.29 -19.30 -20.84
CA ILE A 239 2.28 -18.52 -19.60
C ILE A 239 3.60 -18.72 -18.85
N ALA A 240 4.15 -19.93 -18.85
CA ALA A 240 5.44 -20.21 -18.24
C ALA A 240 6.57 -19.37 -18.89
N GLU A 241 6.56 -19.27 -20.22
CA GLU A 241 7.52 -18.44 -20.95
C GLU A 241 7.38 -16.95 -20.61
N ALA A 242 6.14 -16.43 -20.55
CA ALA A 242 5.86 -15.06 -20.15
C ALA A 242 6.35 -14.75 -18.71
N CYS A 243 6.15 -15.70 -17.78
CA CYS A 243 6.65 -15.58 -16.42
C CYS A 243 8.18 -15.59 -16.36
N ARG A 244 8.86 -16.41 -17.16
CA ARG A 244 10.33 -16.40 -17.25
C ARG A 244 10.86 -15.09 -17.82
N ALA A 245 10.20 -14.54 -18.84
CA ALA A 245 10.57 -13.24 -19.41
C ALA A 245 10.47 -12.11 -18.38
N ARG A 246 9.44 -12.13 -17.52
CA ARG A 246 9.32 -11.20 -16.39
C ARG A 246 10.38 -11.42 -15.30
N ALA A 247 10.77 -12.67 -15.06
CA ALA A 247 11.83 -13.00 -14.11
C ALA A 247 13.24 -12.60 -14.57
N ALA A 248 13.42 -12.33 -15.85
CA ALA A 248 14.70 -11.92 -16.45
C ALA A 248 14.93 -10.40 -16.44
N ARG A 249 13.89 -9.61 -16.18
CA ARG A 249 13.94 -8.15 -16.06
C ARG A 249 14.25 -7.74 -14.62
#